data_f1e4f036b48ccdb37635ac0cdca4e421
#
_entry.id   f1e4f036b48ccdb37635ac0cdca4e421
#
_cell.length_a   1.000
_cell.length_b   1.000
_cell.length_c   1.000
_cell.angle_alpha   90.00
_cell.angle_beta   90.00
_cell.angle_gamma   90.00
#
_symmetry.space_group_name_H-M   'P 1'
#
loop_
_entity.id
_entity.type
_entity.pdbx_description
1 polymer ?
#
loop_
_entity_poly.entity_id
_entity_poly.type
_entity_poly.pdbx_seq_one_letter_code
_entity_poly.pdbx_strand_id
1 'polypeptide(L)'
;MSKTKTNDPGAHHASSGALIRRFLPYLANYKMVLCLDLFCAALTTLCDIVLPKIMSIITNSAMGVGITLTAGIVLKLAALYFVLRIIDGAASYYMSSIGHIMGVHIETDMRRDAFDHLLQLDHTYYNNTKVGTIMGRITNDLFDVTEFAHHCPEEFFIAGIKIVASFVILCRASIPLTLAVFACVPLMGVVSVYLNGRLRARFRQQRVQIGELNSTIEDSLLGQGVVKAFAAEDEEQEKFAKGNRAFEQIKTLGYYAMGAFNTSTRLFDGLMYLVVILAGGLSLVYGKITAGDLVAYMLYVTTLIATIRRIVEFAEQFQRGMTGIERFAEIMDTPVAIKDAPDAVPLQPGPGEIRFEKVCFEYPDDHNKVLHDVSLDIRAGERLALVGASGGGKTTLCNLIPRFYEVTSGRILIDGQDIRRVTLKSLRQDIGIVQQDVYLFSGTVAQNIAYGKPGATRQEIEQAARLAGAEKFILALKDGYDTYVGERGVKLSGGQKQRIAIARVFLKNPPILILDEATSALDNESEILVGQSLEKLAHGRTTLTIAHRLTTIKDYDRILVLGEEGIVEEGTHAQLLAKQGVYYRLWNQLPAEDGK
;
A
#
# COMPACT_ATOMS: atom_id res chain seq x y z
N MET A 1 16.16 24.10 17.41
CA MET A 1 17.21 23.08 17.22
C MET A 1 17.01 22.00 18.27
N SER A 2 16.29 20.96 17.93
CA SER A 2 16.24 19.72 18.72
C SER A 2 16.12 18.58 17.70
N LYS A 3 17.17 17.78 17.63
CA LYS A 3 17.23 16.56 16.78
C LYS A 3 16.41 15.48 17.50
N THR A 4 15.15 15.36 17.19
CA THR A 4 14.40 14.15 17.48
C THR A 4 14.86 13.08 16.50
N LYS A 5 15.86 12.29 16.90
CA LYS A 5 16.10 10.97 16.34
C LYS A 5 14.90 10.12 16.72
N THR A 6 14.00 9.88 15.77
CA THR A 6 13.10 8.74 15.83
C THR A 6 13.96 7.48 15.66
N ASN A 7 14.48 6.97 16.77
CA ASN A 7 14.93 5.60 16.86
C ASN A 7 13.65 4.75 16.84
N ASP A 8 13.36 4.15 15.70
CA ASP A 8 12.45 3.02 15.59
C ASP A 8 13.24 1.77 15.98
N PRO A 9 12.99 1.15 17.17
CA PRO A 9 13.81 0.04 17.67
C PRO A 9 13.42 -1.33 17.09
N GLY A 10 12.81 -1.39 15.90
CA GLY A 10 12.30 -2.63 15.31
C GLY A 10 12.63 -2.89 13.84
N ALA A 11 13.28 -1.99 13.14
CA ALA A 11 13.67 -2.24 11.75
C ALA A 11 14.86 -3.22 11.69
N HIS A 12 14.62 -4.51 11.91
CA HIS A 12 15.51 -5.56 11.42
C HIS A 12 15.46 -5.50 9.88
N HIS A 13 16.39 -4.77 9.26
CA HIS A 13 16.63 -4.90 7.83
C HIS A 13 16.91 -6.38 7.53
N ALA A 14 15.91 -7.10 7.04
CA ALA A 14 16.07 -8.48 6.63
C ALA A 14 17.20 -8.53 5.59
N SER A 15 18.10 -9.49 5.69
CA SER A 15 19.16 -9.64 4.71
C SER A 15 18.55 -9.83 3.32
N SER A 16 19.17 -9.28 2.27
CA SER A 16 18.69 -9.41 0.89
C SER A 16 18.37 -10.87 0.51
N GLY A 17 19.15 -11.83 1.05
CA GLY A 17 18.87 -13.24 0.84
C GLY A 17 17.58 -13.75 1.50
N ALA A 18 17.21 -13.21 2.66
CA ALA A 18 15.95 -13.54 3.32
C ALA A 18 14.75 -13.00 2.56
N LEU A 19 14.85 -11.76 2.04
CA LEU A 19 13.82 -11.13 1.22
C LEU A 19 13.60 -11.88 -0.10
N ILE A 20 14.69 -12.23 -0.80
CA ILE A 20 14.60 -13.05 -2.03
C ILE A 20 13.94 -14.40 -1.73
N ARG A 21 14.27 -15.07 -0.62
CA ARG A 21 13.66 -16.33 -0.24
C ARG A 21 12.15 -16.24 -0.01
N ARG A 22 11.66 -15.11 0.46
CA ARG A 22 10.22 -14.83 0.60
C ARG A 22 9.52 -14.60 -0.73
N PHE A 23 10.21 -13.98 -1.68
CA PHE A 23 9.71 -13.73 -3.02
C PHE A 23 9.70 -14.99 -3.90
N LEU A 24 10.65 -15.90 -3.69
CA LEU A 24 10.81 -17.13 -4.48
C LEU A 24 9.53 -17.95 -4.71
N PRO A 25 8.61 -18.13 -3.74
CA PRO A 25 7.37 -18.88 -3.97
C PRO A 25 6.50 -18.29 -5.09
N TYR A 26 6.42 -16.98 -5.20
CA TYR A 26 5.66 -16.32 -6.28
C TYR A 26 6.32 -16.55 -7.64
N LEU A 27 7.64 -16.47 -7.70
CA LEU A 27 8.41 -16.76 -8.93
C LEU A 27 8.35 -18.24 -9.33
N ALA A 28 8.34 -19.14 -8.35
CA ALA A 28 8.33 -20.59 -8.58
C ALA A 28 7.08 -21.07 -9.34
N ASN A 29 5.94 -20.39 -9.20
CA ASN A 29 4.73 -20.69 -9.93
C ASN A 29 4.91 -20.49 -11.45
N TYR A 30 5.83 -19.63 -11.85
CA TYR A 30 6.08 -19.26 -13.26
C TYR A 30 7.45 -19.71 -13.76
N LYS A 31 8.10 -20.68 -13.10
CA LYS A 31 9.47 -21.14 -13.41
C LYS A 31 9.70 -21.56 -14.87
N MET A 32 8.69 -22.14 -15.52
CA MET A 32 8.82 -22.54 -16.93
C MET A 32 8.90 -21.34 -17.86
N VAL A 33 8.11 -20.30 -17.59
CA VAL A 33 8.14 -19.04 -18.35
C VAL A 33 9.49 -18.36 -18.16
N LEU A 34 9.99 -18.29 -16.91
CA LEU A 34 11.30 -17.72 -16.60
C LEU A 34 12.44 -18.47 -17.28
N CYS A 35 12.42 -19.82 -17.24
CA CYS A 35 13.44 -20.62 -17.93
C CYS A 35 13.45 -20.38 -19.44
N LEU A 36 12.29 -20.27 -20.08
CA LEU A 36 12.17 -19.99 -21.49
C LEU A 36 12.59 -18.54 -21.83
N ASP A 37 12.29 -17.60 -20.94
CA ASP A 37 12.72 -16.20 -21.03
C ASP A 37 14.25 -16.09 -21.02
N LEU A 38 14.92 -16.72 -20.04
CA LEU A 38 16.39 -16.80 -20.00
C LEU A 38 16.99 -17.54 -21.18
N PHE A 39 16.31 -18.55 -21.73
CA PHE A 39 16.74 -19.20 -22.96
C PHE A 39 16.66 -18.23 -24.15
N CYS A 40 15.57 -17.49 -24.30
CA CYS A 40 15.43 -16.45 -25.31
C CYS A 40 16.50 -15.36 -25.14
N ALA A 41 16.80 -14.96 -23.91
CA ALA A 41 17.86 -14.01 -23.57
C ALA A 41 19.26 -14.51 -24.00
N ALA A 42 19.54 -15.79 -23.79
CA ALA A 42 20.77 -16.42 -24.30
C ALA A 42 20.82 -16.41 -25.83
N LEU A 43 19.69 -16.66 -26.49
CA LEU A 43 19.59 -16.72 -27.95
C LEU A 43 19.77 -15.35 -28.60
N THR A 44 19.12 -14.29 -28.09
CA THR A 44 19.35 -12.90 -28.54
C THR A 44 20.80 -12.48 -28.35
N THR A 45 21.39 -12.84 -27.21
CA THR A 45 22.80 -12.56 -26.90
C THR A 45 23.73 -13.26 -27.91
N LEU A 46 23.46 -14.50 -28.25
CA LEU A 46 24.23 -15.22 -29.28
C LEU A 46 24.14 -14.53 -30.64
N CYS A 47 22.94 -14.08 -31.04
CA CYS A 47 22.75 -13.33 -32.27
C CYS A 47 23.58 -12.04 -32.32
N ASP A 48 23.64 -11.31 -31.22
CA ASP A 48 24.43 -10.08 -31.11
C ASP A 48 25.94 -10.32 -31.20
N ILE A 49 26.43 -11.42 -30.64
CA ILE A 49 27.86 -11.77 -30.63
C ILE A 49 28.35 -12.22 -32.02
N VAL A 50 27.49 -12.77 -32.89
CA VAL A 50 27.87 -13.27 -34.19
C VAL A 50 28.15 -12.14 -35.19
N LEU A 51 27.46 -11.00 -35.14
CA LEU A 51 27.64 -9.90 -36.10
C LEU A 51 29.10 -9.36 -36.17
N PRO A 52 29.80 -9.05 -35.04
CA PRO A 52 31.19 -8.63 -35.12
C PRO A 52 32.10 -9.66 -35.78
N LYS A 53 31.80 -10.96 -35.60
CA LYS A 53 32.57 -12.03 -36.23
C LYS A 53 32.35 -12.11 -37.73
N ILE A 54 31.11 -11.93 -38.20
CA ILE A 54 30.80 -11.84 -39.63
C ILE A 54 31.56 -10.68 -40.28
N MET A 55 31.55 -9.51 -39.64
CA MET A 55 32.26 -8.33 -40.14
C MET A 55 33.78 -8.53 -40.16
N SER A 56 34.36 -9.20 -39.16
CA SER A 56 35.76 -9.59 -39.16
C SER A 56 36.11 -10.51 -40.37
N ILE A 57 35.28 -11.52 -40.65
CA ILE A 57 35.49 -12.43 -41.76
C ILE A 57 35.46 -11.68 -43.11
N ILE A 58 34.45 -10.84 -43.33
CA ILE A 58 34.31 -10.07 -44.56
C ILE A 58 35.53 -9.13 -44.74
N THR A 59 35.91 -8.40 -43.70
CA THR A 59 37.05 -7.45 -43.77
C THR A 59 38.35 -8.18 -44.06
N ASN A 60 38.66 -9.28 -43.35
CA ASN A 60 39.84 -10.06 -43.58
C ASN A 60 39.89 -10.64 -45.00
N SER A 61 38.77 -11.18 -45.49
CA SER A 61 38.68 -11.71 -46.85
C SER A 61 38.87 -10.61 -47.89
N ALA A 62 38.35 -9.42 -47.69
CA ALA A 62 38.55 -8.27 -48.59
C ALA A 62 40.01 -7.79 -48.62
N MET A 63 40.77 -7.97 -47.53
CA MET A 63 42.20 -7.67 -47.45
C MET A 63 43.10 -8.82 -47.91
N GLY A 64 42.49 -9.89 -48.48
CA GLY A 64 43.25 -11.04 -48.95
C GLY A 64 43.72 -12.00 -47.85
N VAL A 65 43.22 -11.86 -46.65
CA VAL A 65 43.55 -12.72 -45.49
C VAL A 65 42.46 -13.74 -45.26
N GLY A 66 42.77 -15.01 -45.33
CA GLY A 66 41.85 -16.11 -45.09
C GLY A 66 41.07 -16.57 -46.31
N ILE A 67 39.76 -16.57 -46.29
CA ILE A 67 38.88 -17.09 -47.32
C ILE A 67 38.75 -16.08 -48.48
N THR A 68 38.87 -16.53 -49.74
CA THR A 68 38.63 -15.65 -50.89
C THR A 68 37.19 -15.19 -50.94
N LEU A 69 36.98 -13.86 -50.91
CA LEU A 69 35.63 -13.28 -50.91
C LEU A 69 34.98 -13.47 -52.27
N THR A 70 33.90 -14.25 -52.31
CA THR A 70 33.04 -14.43 -53.50
C THR A 70 31.64 -13.92 -53.20
N ALA A 71 30.90 -13.52 -54.26
CA ALA A 71 29.50 -13.10 -54.09
C ALA A 71 28.65 -14.16 -53.36
N GLY A 72 28.91 -15.45 -53.62
CA GLY A 72 28.23 -16.56 -52.96
C GLY A 72 28.50 -16.65 -51.46
N ILE A 73 29.73 -16.33 -51.01
CA ILE A 73 30.06 -16.28 -49.56
C ILE A 73 29.37 -15.09 -48.89
N VAL A 74 29.38 -13.93 -49.52
CA VAL A 74 28.67 -12.73 -48.99
C VAL A 74 27.18 -13.02 -48.84
N LEU A 75 26.56 -13.61 -49.87
CA LEU A 75 25.12 -13.99 -49.82
C LEU A 75 24.83 -15.01 -48.70
N LYS A 76 25.71 -16.02 -48.50
CA LYS A 76 25.56 -16.98 -47.40
C LYS A 76 25.67 -16.32 -46.02
N LEU A 77 26.64 -15.41 -45.81
CA LEU A 77 26.81 -14.67 -44.57
C LEU A 77 25.63 -13.72 -44.34
N ALA A 78 25.12 -13.05 -45.37
CA ALA A 78 23.94 -12.21 -45.30
C ALA A 78 22.68 -13.02 -44.97
N ALA A 79 22.50 -14.18 -45.60
CA ALA A 79 21.39 -15.09 -45.29
C ALA A 79 21.46 -15.62 -43.84
N LEU A 80 22.66 -16.01 -43.37
CA LEU A 80 22.87 -16.42 -42.00
C LEU A 80 22.47 -15.29 -41.01
N TYR A 81 22.96 -14.08 -41.27
CA TYR A 81 22.62 -12.92 -40.46
C TYR A 81 21.13 -12.63 -40.46
N PHE A 82 20.47 -12.71 -41.60
CA PHE A 82 19.03 -12.51 -41.73
C PHE A 82 18.22 -13.54 -40.93
N VAL A 83 18.60 -14.82 -40.99
CA VAL A 83 17.96 -15.88 -40.20
C VAL A 83 18.17 -15.62 -38.71
N LEU A 84 19.38 -15.25 -38.28
CA LEU A 84 19.66 -14.90 -36.87
C LEU A 84 18.81 -13.71 -36.43
N ARG A 85 18.58 -12.69 -37.26
CA ARG A 85 17.73 -11.55 -36.93
C ARG A 85 16.24 -11.92 -36.82
N ILE A 86 15.76 -12.89 -37.59
CA ILE A 86 14.38 -13.42 -37.40
C ILE A 86 14.26 -14.13 -36.05
N ILE A 87 15.25 -14.96 -35.70
CA ILE A 87 15.30 -15.69 -34.44
C ILE A 87 15.39 -14.69 -33.25
N ASP A 88 16.27 -13.70 -33.35
CA ASP A 88 16.43 -12.61 -32.40
C ASP A 88 15.12 -11.84 -32.19
N GLY A 89 14.43 -11.48 -33.29
CA GLY A 89 13.14 -10.80 -33.22
C GLY A 89 12.06 -11.65 -32.55
N ALA A 90 11.99 -12.93 -32.81
CA ALA A 90 11.04 -13.84 -32.18
C ALA A 90 11.33 -14.04 -30.71
N ALA A 91 12.62 -14.20 -30.31
CA ALA A 91 13.04 -14.31 -28.92
C ALA A 91 12.80 -13.00 -28.16
N SER A 92 13.14 -11.86 -28.74
CA SER A 92 12.87 -10.53 -28.18
C SER A 92 11.38 -10.28 -28.00
N TYR A 93 10.52 -10.72 -28.93
CA TYR A 93 9.07 -10.65 -28.78
C TYR A 93 8.60 -11.47 -27.59
N TYR A 94 9.11 -12.69 -27.39
CA TYR A 94 8.78 -13.52 -26.23
C TYR A 94 9.15 -12.83 -24.93
N MET A 95 10.38 -12.32 -24.80
CA MET A 95 10.87 -11.61 -23.63
C MET A 95 10.03 -10.37 -23.33
N SER A 96 9.79 -9.53 -24.35
CA SER A 96 9.03 -8.27 -24.21
C SER A 96 7.52 -8.48 -24.00
N SER A 97 6.95 -9.66 -24.30
CA SER A 97 5.53 -9.93 -24.09
C SER A 97 5.29 -10.92 -22.97
N ILE A 98 5.75 -12.15 -23.10
CA ILE A 98 5.45 -13.23 -22.14
C ILE A 98 6.22 -13.03 -20.83
N GLY A 99 7.48 -12.54 -20.87
CA GLY A 99 8.24 -12.16 -19.69
C GLY A 99 7.51 -11.09 -18.87
N HIS A 100 7.04 -10.02 -19.50
CA HIS A 100 6.27 -8.97 -18.81
C HIS A 100 4.91 -9.47 -18.29
N ILE A 101 4.19 -10.32 -19.07
CA ILE A 101 2.93 -10.93 -18.62
C ILE A 101 3.17 -11.80 -17.37
N MET A 102 4.28 -12.52 -17.29
CA MET A 102 4.68 -13.23 -16.07
C MET A 102 4.78 -12.27 -14.87
N GLY A 103 5.41 -11.11 -15.07
CA GLY A 103 5.48 -10.07 -14.05
C GLY A 103 4.09 -9.60 -13.59
N VAL A 104 3.17 -9.34 -14.53
CA VAL A 104 1.79 -8.93 -14.20
C VAL A 104 1.06 -10.00 -13.37
N HIS A 105 1.26 -11.26 -13.67
CA HIS A 105 0.67 -12.35 -12.89
C HIS A 105 1.23 -12.40 -11.45
N ILE A 106 2.55 -12.27 -11.30
CA ILE A 106 3.22 -12.22 -9.98
C ILE A 106 2.67 -11.04 -9.16
N GLU A 107 2.59 -9.85 -9.78
CA GLU A 107 2.03 -8.65 -9.13
C GLU A 107 0.58 -8.87 -8.68
N THR A 108 -0.23 -9.50 -9.53
CA THR A 108 -1.63 -9.79 -9.24
C THR A 108 -1.77 -10.75 -8.06
N ASP A 109 -0.95 -11.80 -8.01
CA ASP A 109 -0.94 -12.76 -6.91
C ASP A 109 -0.50 -12.09 -5.60
N MET A 110 0.60 -11.32 -5.61
CA MET A 110 1.08 -10.59 -4.43
C MET A 110 0.06 -9.55 -3.95
N ARG A 111 -0.58 -8.82 -4.86
CA ARG A 111 -1.59 -7.81 -4.51
C ARG A 111 -2.82 -8.45 -3.88
N ARG A 112 -3.27 -9.58 -4.40
CA ARG A 112 -4.38 -10.35 -3.82
C ARG A 112 -4.04 -10.80 -2.40
N ASP A 113 -2.88 -11.44 -2.20
CA ASP A 113 -2.47 -11.93 -0.89
C ASP A 113 -2.31 -10.80 0.13
N ALA A 114 -1.73 -9.65 -0.30
CA ALA A 114 -1.63 -8.46 0.54
C ALA A 114 -3.00 -7.90 0.92
N PHE A 115 -3.93 -7.83 -0.04
CA PHE A 115 -5.27 -7.31 0.20
C PHE A 115 -6.08 -8.23 1.12
N ASP A 116 -5.99 -9.54 0.92
CA ASP A 116 -6.64 -10.54 1.77
C ASP A 116 -6.10 -10.49 3.20
N HIS A 117 -4.78 -10.27 3.37
CA HIS A 117 -4.17 -10.10 4.67
C HIS A 117 -4.59 -8.79 5.34
N LEU A 118 -4.58 -7.68 4.60
CA LEU A 118 -5.04 -6.37 5.10
C LEU A 118 -6.47 -6.42 5.63
N LEU A 119 -7.40 -7.12 4.95
CA LEU A 119 -8.78 -7.26 5.43
C LEU A 119 -8.90 -8.02 6.76
N GLN A 120 -7.87 -8.74 7.19
CA GLN A 120 -7.84 -9.48 8.46
C GLN A 120 -7.21 -8.67 9.60
N LEU A 121 -6.49 -7.58 9.31
CA LEU A 121 -5.86 -6.74 10.32
C LEU A 121 -6.89 -5.98 11.15
N ASP A 122 -6.54 -5.68 12.38
CA ASP A 122 -7.39 -5.02 13.35
C ASP A 122 -7.43 -3.48 13.20
N HIS A 123 -8.29 -2.84 13.99
CA HIS A 123 -8.44 -1.39 14.01
C HIS A 123 -7.15 -0.65 14.41
N THR A 124 -6.31 -1.23 15.26
CA THR A 124 -5.05 -0.64 15.73
C THR A 124 -4.11 -0.36 14.56
N TYR A 125 -3.99 -1.31 13.64
CA TYR A 125 -3.16 -1.13 12.45
C TYR A 125 -3.62 0.07 11.59
N TYR A 126 -4.94 0.20 11.37
CA TYR A 126 -5.49 1.29 10.53
C TYR A 126 -5.47 2.65 11.22
N ASN A 127 -5.53 2.69 12.55
CA ASN A 127 -5.38 3.93 13.31
C ASN A 127 -3.95 4.47 13.21
N ASN A 128 -2.96 3.57 13.15
CA ASN A 128 -1.54 3.91 13.16
C ASN A 128 -0.92 4.02 11.76
N THR A 129 -1.61 3.55 10.72
CA THR A 129 -1.07 3.52 9.36
C THR A 129 -1.96 4.32 8.40
N LYS A 130 -1.39 5.31 7.75
CA LYS A 130 -2.12 6.11 6.75
C LYS A 130 -2.53 5.23 5.56
N VAL A 131 -3.79 5.24 5.19
CA VAL A 131 -4.35 4.46 4.05
C VAL A 131 -3.58 4.75 2.75
N GLY A 132 -3.20 6.00 2.49
CA GLY A 132 -2.40 6.36 1.32
C GLY A 132 -1.03 5.66 1.27
N THR A 133 -0.41 5.39 2.42
CA THR A 133 0.84 4.60 2.50
C THR A 133 0.59 3.15 2.12
N ILE A 134 -0.49 2.55 2.62
CA ILE A 134 -0.89 1.18 2.28
C ILE A 134 -1.17 1.06 0.78
N MET A 135 -1.92 2.01 0.22
CA MET A 135 -2.20 2.05 -1.23
C MET A 135 -0.91 2.10 -2.05
N GLY A 136 0.04 2.98 -1.69
CA GLY A 136 1.34 3.06 -2.36
C GLY A 136 2.11 1.73 -2.32
N ARG A 137 2.05 1.02 -1.20
CA ARG A 137 2.73 -0.28 -1.03
C ARG A 137 2.13 -1.39 -1.90
N ILE A 138 0.80 -1.47 -2.03
CA ILE A 138 0.14 -2.52 -2.83
C ILE A 138 -0.03 -2.17 -4.31
N THR A 139 0.35 -0.95 -4.72
CA THR A 139 0.35 -0.52 -6.13
C THR A 139 1.77 -0.27 -6.62
N ASN A 140 2.39 0.84 -6.22
CA ASN A 140 3.66 1.28 -6.77
C ASN A 140 4.85 0.39 -6.36
N ASP A 141 4.91 -0.03 -5.09
CA ASP A 141 6.01 -0.88 -4.63
C ASP A 141 5.93 -2.28 -5.27
N LEU A 142 4.73 -2.83 -5.48
CA LEU A 142 4.56 -4.11 -6.19
C LEU A 142 4.92 -4.02 -7.67
N PHE A 143 4.69 -2.87 -8.32
CA PHE A 143 5.18 -2.64 -9.67
C PHE A 143 6.72 -2.70 -9.73
N ASP A 144 7.42 -2.04 -8.78
CA ASP A 144 8.89 -2.13 -8.71
C ASP A 144 9.37 -3.58 -8.46
N VAL A 145 8.61 -4.39 -7.71
CA VAL A 145 8.90 -5.84 -7.52
C VAL A 145 8.74 -6.61 -8.82
N THR A 146 7.70 -6.32 -9.59
CA THR A 146 7.46 -6.96 -10.89
C THR A 146 8.58 -6.69 -11.88
N GLU A 147 8.98 -5.43 -12.01
CA GLU A 147 10.10 -5.01 -12.86
C GLU A 147 11.41 -5.69 -12.44
N PHE A 148 11.63 -5.82 -11.13
CA PHE A 148 12.76 -6.58 -10.59
C PHE A 148 12.68 -8.06 -10.99
N ALA A 149 11.50 -8.68 -10.88
CA ALA A 149 11.31 -10.12 -10.99
C ALA A 149 11.73 -10.71 -12.33
N HIS A 150 11.47 -10.01 -13.44
CA HIS A 150 11.80 -10.48 -14.78
C HIS A 150 13.03 -9.79 -15.36
N HIS A 151 13.14 -8.46 -15.25
CA HIS A 151 14.26 -7.74 -15.86
C HIS A 151 15.61 -7.99 -15.21
N CYS A 152 15.69 -8.01 -13.88
CA CYS A 152 16.99 -8.15 -13.24
C CYS A 152 17.67 -9.50 -13.51
N PRO A 153 17.00 -10.67 -13.38
CA PRO A 153 17.61 -11.94 -13.72
C PRO A 153 18.02 -12.01 -15.21
N GLU A 154 17.17 -11.53 -16.11
CA GLU A 154 17.40 -11.52 -17.55
C GLU A 154 18.63 -10.67 -17.91
N GLU A 155 18.67 -9.41 -17.50
CA GLU A 155 19.73 -8.46 -17.89
C GLU A 155 21.08 -8.83 -17.27
N PHE A 156 21.14 -9.29 -16.02
CA PHE A 156 22.38 -9.80 -15.44
C PHE A 156 22.88 -11.06 -16.13
N PHE A 157 21.97 -11.94 -16.57
CA PHE A 157 22.30 -13.13 -17.34
C PHE A 157 22.87 -12.76 -18.73
N ILE A 158 22.19 -11.87 -19.47
CA ILE A 158 22.64 -11.33 -20.76
C ILE A 158 24.03 -10.67 -20.60
N ALA A 159 24.20 -9.82 -19.60
CA ALA A 159 25.44 -9.13 -19.34
C ALA A 159 26.59 -10.11 -19.05
N GLY A 160 26.35 -11.12 -18.24
CA GLY A 160 27.31 -12.17 -17.94
C GLY A 160 27.79 -12.90 -19.20
N ILE A 161 26.85 -13.33 -20.05
CA ILE A 161 27.19 -14.01 -21.30
C ILE A 161 27.96 -13.06 -22.24
N LYS A 162 27.48 -11.82 -22.45
CA LYS A 162 28.15 -10.84 -23.33
C LYS A 162 29.58 -10.55 -22.90
N ILE A 163 29.82 -10.33 -21.62
CA ILE A 163 31.16 -10.04 -21.08
C ILE A 163 32.10 -11.25 -21.26
N VAL A 164 31.65 -12.45 -20.86
CA VAL A 164 32.49 -13.68 -20.95
C VAL A 164 32.77 -14.04 -22.41
N ALA A 165 31.73 -14.06 -23.25
CA ALA A 165 31.89 -14.40 -24.66
C ALA A 165 32.79 -13.40 -25.41
N SER A 166 32.59 -12.07 -25.19
CA SER A 166 33.45 -11.07 -25.78
C SER A 166 34.91 -11.23 -25.33
N PHE A 167 35.14 -11.50 -24.05
CA PHE A 167 36.49 -11.77 -23.52
C PHE A 167 37.15 -12.96 -24.22
N VAL A 168 36.45 -14.11 -24.27
CA VAL A 168 36.98 -15.34 -24.88
C VAL A 168 37.28 -15.14 -26.40
N ILE A 169 36.36 -14.49 -27.10
CA ILE A 169 36.52 -14.24 -28.55
C ILE A 169 37.68 -13.31 -28.83
N LEU A 170 37.80 -12.20 -28.09
CA LEU A 170 38.88 -11.23 -28.27
C LEU A 170 40.24 -11.77 -27.82
N CYS A 171 40.30 -12.63 -26.80
CA CYS A 171 41.54 -13.31 -26.42
C CYS A 171 42.13 -14.20 -27.53
N ARG A 172 41.28 -14.78 -28.38
CA ARG A 172 41.72 -15.57 -29.55
C ARG A 172 42.41 -14.72 -30.63
N ALA A 173 42.10 -13.43 -30.70
CA ALA A 173 42.76 -12.49 -31.62
C ALA A 173 44.05 -11.93 -31.01
N SER A 174 43.99 -11.40 -29.78
CA SER A 174 45.19 -10.88 -29.07
C SER A 174 44.95 -10.79 -27.56
N ILE A 175 45.63 -11.60 -26.78
CA ILE A 175 45.54 -11.56 -25.30
C ILE A 175 45.95 -10.21 -24.72
N PRO A 176 47.14 -9.59 -25.12
CA PRO A 176 47.56 -8.32 -24.54
C PRO A 176 46.57 -7.18 -24.79
N LEU A 177 46.02 -7.11 -26.01
CA LEU A 177 45.04 -6.08 -26.39
C LEU A 177 43.73 -6.27 -25.61
N THR A 178 43.26 -7.51 -25.49
CA THR A 178 42.05 -7.83 -24.72
C THR A 178 42.22 -7.43 -23.25
N LEU A 179 43.36 -7.77 -22.62
CA LEU A 179 43.64 -7.37 -21.24
C LEU A 179 43.70 -5.86 -21.06
N ALA A 180 44.27 -5.12 -22.03
CA ALA A 180 44.31 -3.67 -22.01
C ALA A 180 42.91 -3.04 -22.06
N VAL A 181 42.00 -3.56 -22.92
CA VAL A 181 40.60 -3.12 -23.01
C VAL A 181 39.86 -3.47 -21.74
N PHE A 182 39.95 -4.73 -21.27
CA PHE A 182 39.24 -5.18 -20.08
C PHE A 182 39.75 -4.56 -18.79
N ALA A 183 40.99 -4.04 -18.73
CA ALA A 183 41.48 -3.27 -17.57
C ALA A 183 40.73 -1.94 -17.38
N CYS A 184 40.15 -1.38 -18.43
CA CYS A 184 39.30 -0.18 -18.33
C CYS A 184 37.96 -0.47 -17.63
N VAL A 185 37.46 -1.71 -17.71
CA VAL A 185 36.11 -2.10 -17.16
C VAL A 185 36.06 -1.95 -15.63
N PRO A 186 36.95 -2.56 -14.83
CA PRO A 186 36.91 -2.37 -13.38
C PRO A 186 37.17 -0.92 -12.97
N LEU A 187 38.02 -0.19 -13.68
CA LEU A 187 38.27 1.23 -13.40
C LEU A 187 37.00 2.06 -13.63
N MET A 188 36.30 1.84 -14.73
CA MET A 188 35.00 2.44 -15.00
C MET A 188 33.99 2.05 -13.92
N GLY A 189 33.95 0.79 -13.51
CA GLY A 189 33.06 0.29 -12.46
C GLY A 189 33.25 1.03 -11.12
N VAL A 190 34.49 1.17 -10.65
CA VAL A 190 34.80 1.87 -9.39
C VAL A 190 34.37 3.34 -9.44
N VAL A 191 34.70 4.06 -10.53
CA VAL A 191 34.30 5.46 -10.69
C VAL A 191 32.77 5.60 -10.81
N SER A 192 32.13 4.72 -11.56
CA SER A 192 30.66 4.71 -11.72
C SER A 192 29.96 4.48 -10.38
N VAL A 193 30.41 3.51 -9.58
CA VAL A 193 29.83 3.23 -8.24
C VAL A 193 30.01 4.44 -7.32
N TYR A 194 31.19 5.08 -7.32
CA TYR A 194 31.45 6.26 -6.48
C TYR A 194 30.54 7.44 -6.85
N LEU A 195 30.48 7.78 -8.15
CA LEU A 195 29.66 8.90 -8.63
C LEU A 195 28.16 8.62 -8.51
N ASN A 196 27.73 7.39 -8.77
CA ASN A 196 26.35 6.97 -8.58
C ASN A 196 25.93 7.06 -7.10
N GLY A 197 26.81 6.72 -6.17
CA GLY A 197 26.58 6.92 -4.73
C GLY A 197 26.27 8.38 -4.37
N ARG A 198 27.03 9.32 -4.95
CA ARG A 198 26.80 10.77 -4.79
C ARG A 198 25.46 11.20 -5.42
N LEU A 199 25.18 10.74 -6.62
CA LEU A 199 23.94 11.02 -7.34
C LEU A 199 22.73 10.55 -6.54
N ARG A 200 22.75 9.31 -6.04
CA ARG A 200 21.69 8.74 -5.19
C ARG A 200 21.47 9.54 -3.90
N ALA A 201 22.53 10.01 -3.26
CA ALA A 201 22.42 10.84 -2.06
C ALA A 201 21.67 12.15 -2.36
N ARG A 202 21.97 12.80 -3.50
CA ARG A 202 21.25 14.02 -3.95
C ARG A 202 19.79 13.76 -4.30
N PHE A 203 19.49 12.68 -5.00
CA PHE A 203 18.10 12.32 -5.30
C PHE A 203 17.31 11.94 -4.04
N ARG A 204 17.94 11.35 -3.02
CA ARG A 204 17.30 11.14 -1.73
C ARG A 204 16.93 12.46 -1.05
N GLN A 205 17.85 13.41 -1.01
CA GLN A 205 17.58 14.76 -0.47
C GLN A 205 16.43 15.45 -1.23
N GLN A 206 16.42 15.34 -2.56
CA GLN A 206 15.34 15.89 -3.39
C GLN A 206 13.99 15.25 -3.07
N ARG A 207 13.92 13.93 -2.85
CA ARG A 207 12.69 13.22 -2.46
C ARG A 207 12.15 13.67 -1.10
N VAL A 208 13.02 13.92 -0.14
CA VAL A 208 12.61 14.44 1.17
C VAL A 208 12.04 15.85 1.01
N GLN A 209 12.75 16.73 0.29
CA GLN A 209 12.34 18.11 0.13
C GLN A 209 11.04 18.27 -0.67
N ILE A 210 10.81 17.44 -1.71
CA ILE A 210 9.51 17.48 -2.42
C ILE A 210 8.39 16.94 -1.55
N GLY A 211 8.66 16.00 -0.64
CA GLY A 211 7.69 15.54 0.36
C GLY A 211 7.26 16.65 1.30
N GLU A 212 8.21 17.44 1.83
CA GLU A 212 7.93 18.61 2.67
C GLU A 212 7.14 19.68 1.90
N LEU A 213 7.51 19.94 0.65
CA LEU A 213 6.78 20.90 -0.21
C LEU A 213 5.35 20.43 -0.50
N ASN A 214 5.16 19.15 -0.79
CA ASN A 214 3.83 18.57 -1.00
C ASN A 214 2.96 18.69 0.25
N SER A 215 3.49 18.44 1.45
CA SER A 215 2.78 18.64 2.70
C SER A 215 2.34 20.10 2.88
N THR A 216 3.22 21.05 2.58
CA THR A 216 2.88 22.49 2.63
C THR A 216 1.76 22.84 1.64
N ILE A 217 1.81 22.30 0.42
CA ILE A 217 0.77 22.50 -0.60
C ILE A 217 -0.56 21.89 -0.13
N GLU A 218 -0.53 20.67 0.39
CA GLU A 218 -1.71 19.97 0.90
C GLU A 218 -2.38 20.76 2.01
N ASP A 219 -1.61 21.19 3.02
CA ASP A 219 -2.12 21.99 4.14
C ASP A 219 -2.76 23.29 3.67
N SER A 220 -2.10 24.04 2.76
CA SER A 220 -2.63 25.31 2.23
C SER A 220 -3.91 25.10 1.42
N LEU A 221 -3.99 24.00 0.62
CA LEU A 221 -5.18 23.70 -0.20
C LEU A 221 -6.34 23.17 0.65
N LEU A 222 -6.10 22.31 1.62
CA LEU A 222 -7.13 21.84 2.56
C LEU A 222 -7.62 22.99 3.45
N GLY A 223 -6.71 23.88 3.86
CA GLY A 223 -6.99 25.07 4.64
C GLY A 223 -7.49 26.28 3.84
N GLN A 224 -7.79 26.15 2.53
CA GLN A 224 -8.12 27.28 1.65
C GLN A 224 -9.24 28.18 2.18
N GLY A 225 -10.26 27.59 2.82
CA GLY A 225 -11.34 28.35 3.44
C GLY A 225 -10.86 29.27 4.57
N VAL A 226 -9.89 28.81 5.35
CA VAL A 226 -9.24 29.58 6.42
C VAL A 226 -8.36 30.68 5.83
N VAL A 227 -7.52 30.34 4.87
CA VAL A 227 -6.64 31.30 4.16
C VAL A 227 -7.47 32.46 3.61
N LYS A 228 -8.58 32.14 2.95
CA LYS A 228 -9.51 33.16 2.41
C LYS A 228 -10.22 33.97 3.48
N ALA A 229 -10.67 33.32 4.57
CA ALA A 229 -11.37 34.00 5.65
C ALA A 229 -10.48 35.03 6.39
N PHE A 230 -9.18 34.77 6.43
CA PHE A 230 -8.19 35.63 7.10
C PHE A 230 -7.37 36.49 6.13
N ALA A 231 -7.66 36.43 4.81
CA ALA A 231 -6.90 37.12 3.75
C ALA A 231 -5.39 36.91 3.86
N ALA A 232 -4.98 35.64 4.11
CA ALA A 232 -3.61 35.23 4.40
C ALA A 232 -2.90 34.62 3.16
N GLU A 233 -3.35 34.96 1.93
CA GLU A 233 -2.78 34.44 0.70
C GLU A 233 -1.30 34.77 0.54
N ASP A 234 -0.88 35.96 0.93
CA ASP A 234 0.52 36.41 0.81
C ASP A 234 1.43 35.59 1.74
N GLU A 235 0.97 35.24 2.94
CA GLU A 235 1.71 34.41 3.89
C GLU A 235 1.90 32.97 3.34
N GLU A 236 0.85 32.40 2.78
CA GLU A 236 0.92 31.07 2.16
C GLU A 236 1.81 31.06 0.91
N GLN A 237 1.78 32.13 0.11
CA GLN A 237 2.70 32.29 -1.03
C GLN A 237 4.16 32.36 -0.57
N GLU A 238 4.44 33.08 0.52
CA GLU A 238 5.82 33.16 1.06
C GLU A 238 6.30 31.80 1.58
N LYS A 239 5.45 31.06 2.32
CA LYS A 239 5.77 29.68 2.78
C LYS A 239 6.10 28.78 1.59
N PHE A 240 5.24 28.79 0.56
CA PHE A 240 5.47 28.02 -0.67
C PHE A 240 6.75 28.44 -1.37
N ALA A 241 6.97 29.73 -1.58
CA ALA A 241 8.16 30.26 -2.27
C ALA A 241 9.46 29.87 -1.55
N LYS A 242 9.47 29.82 -0.21
CA LYS A 242 10.62 29.37 0.60
C LYS A 242 10.90 27.88 0.38
N GLY A 243 9.87 27.03 0.48
CA GLY A 243 10.00 25.59 0.23
C GLY A 243 10.43 25.28 -1.21
N ASN A 244 9.85 25.98 -2.19
CA ASN A 244 10.15 25.81 -3.61
C ASN A 244 11.59 26.22 -3.97
N ARG A 245 12.10 27.33 -3.39
CA ARG A 245 13.52 27.73 -3.54
C ARG A 245 14.48 26.69 -2.95
N ALA A 246 14.16 26.12 -1.79
CA ALA A 246 14.95 25.06 -1.19
C ALA A 246 14.98 23.81 -2.09
N PHE A 247 13.83 23.42 -2.65
CA PHE A 247 13.74 22.32 -3.61
C PHE A 247 14.53 22.59 -4.88
N GLU A 248 14.45 23.79 -5.46
CA GLU A 248 15.21 24.21 -6.64
C GLU A 248 16.72 24.06 -6.42
N GLN A 249 17.24 24.54 -5.28
CA GLN A 249 18.66 24.42 -4.95
C GLN A 249 19.12 22.97 -4.88
N ILE A 250 18.35 22.11 -4.17
CA ILE A 250 18.69 20.69 -4.03
C ILE A 250 18.61 19.99 -5.38
N LYS A 251 17.59 20.28 -6.20
CA LYS A 251 17.41 19.71 -7.54
C LYS A 251 18.55 20.13 -8.48
N THR A 252 18.97 21.38 -8.42
CA THR A 252 20.11 21.90 -9.19
C THR A 252 21.41 21.15 -8.85
N LEU A 253 21.70 20.94 -7.56
CA LEU A 253 22.84 20.12 -7.13
C LEU A 253 22.74 18.68 -7.60
N GLY A 254 21.52 18.12 -7.69
CA GLY A 254 21.26 16.80 -8.27
C GLY A 254 21.64 16.74 -9.75
N TYR A 255 21.29 17.75 -10.54
CA TYR A 255 21.65 17.81 -11.96
C TYR A 255 23.17 17.97 -12.18
N TYR A 256 23.88 18.72 -11.33
CA TYR A 256 25.34 18.75 -11.40
C TYR A 256 25.95 17.36 -11.14
N ALA A 257 25.46 16.62 -10.15
CA ALA A 257 25.90 15.27 -9.87
C ALA A 257 25.60 14.31 -11.05
N MET A 258 24.44 14.45 -11.68
CA MET A 258 24.05 13.68 -12.87
C MET A 258 24.94 14.02 -14.06
N GLY A 259 25.24 15.31 -14.28
CA GLY A 259 26.16 15.75 -15.32
C GLY A 259 27.55 15.15 -15.14
N ALA A 260 28.08 15.17 -13.91
CA ALA A 260 29.38 14.58 -13.59
C ALA A 260 29.41 13.07 -13.84
N PHE A 261 28.35 12.33 -13.45
CA PHE A 261 28.22 10.89 -13.72
C PHE A 261 28.20 10.60 -15.24
N ASN A 262 27.35 11.28 -15.99
CA ASN A 262 27.22 11.07 -17.43
C ASN A 262 28.50 11.44 -18.19
N THR A 263 29.15 12.55 -17.82
CA THR A 263 30.40 12.96 -18.43
C THR A 263 31.50 11.96 -18.15
N SER A 264 31.62 11.48 -16.92
CA SER A 264 32.59 10.47 -16.55
C SER A 264 32.40 9.17 -17.33
N THR A 265 31.18 8.69 -17.48
CA THR A 265 30.88 7.50 -18.27
C THR A 265 31.28 7.68 -19.73
N ARG A 266 30.98 8.84 -20.35
CA ARG A 266 31.44 9.17 -21.72
C ARG A 266 32.95 9.23 -21.89
N LEU A 267 33.68 9.72 -20.88
CA LEU A 267 35.13 9.72 -20.92
C LEU A 267 35.71 8.31 -20.88
N PHE A 268 35.13 7.40 -20.10
CA PHE A 268 35.55 5.99 -20.12
C PHE A 268 35.23 5.29 -21.43
N ASP A 269 34.09 5.60 -22.07
CA ASP A 269 33.79 5.12 -23.42
C ASP A 269 34.89 5.55 -24.39
N GLY A 270 35.24 6.86 -24.36
CA GLY A 270 36.33 7.41 -25.18
C GLY A 270 37.69 6.76 -24.87
N LEU A 271 37.99 6.48 -23.60
CA LEU A 271 39.24 5.80 -23.21
C LEU A 271 39.29 4.36 -23.76
N MET A 272 38.22 3.61 -23.71
CA MET A 272 38.16 2.26 -24.28
C MET A 272 38.43 2.28 -25.79
N TYR A 273 37.82 3.20 -26.54
CA TYR A 273 38.08 3.37 -27.95
C TYR A 273 39.54 3.85 -28.21
N LEU A 274 40.09 4.75 -27.38
CA LEU A 274 41.46 5.18 -27.49
C LEU A 274 42.46 4.01 -27.33
N VAL A 275 42.18 3.12 -26.36
CA VAL A 275 43.00 1.89 -26.18
C VAL A 275 42.94 1.01 -27.43
N VAL A 276 41.76 0.82 -28.02
CA VAL A 276 41.63 0.03 -29.27
C VAL A 276 42.35 0.71 -30.44
N ILE A 277 42.24 2.02 -30.57
CA ILE A 277 42.93 2.77 -31.68
C ILE A 277 44.43 2.69 -31.49
N LEU A 278 44.97 2.98 -30.30
CA LEU A 278 46.43 3.00 -30.06
C LEU A 278 47.01 1.59 -30.04
N ALA A 279 46.55 0.74 -29.11
CA ALA A 279 47.14 -0.60 -28.96
C ALA A 279 46.73 -1.55 -30.08
N GLY A 280 45.49 -1.45 -30.56
CA GLY A 280 45.01 -2.22 -31.70
C GLY A 280 45.65 -1.76 -33.00
N GLY A 281 45.71 -0.45 -33.27
CA GLY A 281 46.36 0.11 -34.45
C GLY A 281 47.86 -0.24 -34.50
N LEU A 282 48.59 -0.10 -33.41
CA LEU A 282 50.00 -0.53 -33.30
C LEU A 282 50.13 -2.05 -33.52
N SER A 283 49.24 -2.86 -32.96
CA SER A 283 49.24 -4.31 -33.17
C SER A 283 49.00 -4.68 -34.62
N LEU A 284 48.18 -3.92 -35.32
CA LEU A 284 47.94 -4.08 -36.75
C LEU A 284 49.18 -3.74 -37.58
N VAL A 285 49.84 -2.60 -37.30
CA VAL A 285 51.10 -2.17 -37.96
C VAL A 285 52.20 -3.22 -37.80
N TYR A 286 52.31 -3.82 -36.60
CA TYR A 286 53.30 -4.88 -36.34
C TYR A 286 52.83 -6.27 -36.78
N GLY A 287 51.71 -6.41 -37.49
CA GLY A 287 51.19 -7.69 -38.00
C GLY A 287 50.73 -8.69 -36.94
N LYS A 288 50.46 -8.22 -35.71
CA LYS A 288 50.02 -9.07 -34.58
C LYS A 288 48.52 -9.39 -34.62
N ILE A 289 47.74 -8.54 -35.28
CA ILE A 289 46.29 -8.73 -35.52
C ILE A 289 45.97 -8.38 -36.96
N THR A 290 44.83 -8.85 -37.44
CA THR A 290 44.33 -8.52 -38.79
C THR A 290 43.44 -7.26 -38.77
N ALA A 291 43.18 -6.67 -39.96
CA ALA A 291 42.22 -5.57 -40.10
C ALA A 291 40.80 -5.95 -39.64
N GLY A 292 40.38 -7.17 -39.93
CA GLY A 292 39.09 -7.70 -39.47
C GLY A 292 39.01 -7.92 -37.97
N ASP A 293 40.16 -8.25 -37.32
CA ASP A 293 40.20 -8.33 -35.85
C ASP A 293 40.03 -6.96 -35.23
N LEU A 294 40.66 -5.91 -35.78
CA LEU A 294 40.49 -4.53 -35.31
C LEU A 294 39.04 -4.07 -35.40
N VAL A 295 38.34 -4.38 -36.52
CA VAL A 295 36.90 -4.10 -36.68
C VAL A 295 36.07 -4.84 -35.62
N ALA A 296 36.40 -6.12 -35.38
CA ALA A 296 35.72 -6.91 -34.36
C ALA A 296 35.94 -6.29 -32.96
N TYR A 297 37.17 -5.87 -32.62
CA TYR A 297 37.45 -5.18 -31.34
C TYR A 297 36.58 -3.94 -31.19
N MET A 298 36.45 -3.09 -32.21
CA MET A 298 35.60 -1.89 -32.14
C MET A 298 34.12 -2.23 -31.87
N LEU A 299 33.60 -3.24 -32.56
CA LEU A 299 32.20 -3.66 -32.38
C LEU A 299 31.96 -4.32 -31.03
N TYR A 300 32.86 -5.19 -30.55
CA TYR A 300 32.73 -5.79 -29.20
C TYR A 300 32.88 -4.77 -28.09
N VAL A 301 33.76 -3.75 -28.23
CA VAL A 301 33.87 -2.66 -27.27
C VAL A 301 32.56 -1.87 -27.18
N THR A 302 31.91 -1.59 -28.32
CA THR A 302 30.58 -0.95 -28.34
C THR A 302 29.56 -1.78 -27.55
N THR A 303 29.55 -3.09 -27.78
CA THR A 303 28.67 -4.02 -27.03
C THR A 303 28.98 -4.04 -25.54
N LEU A 304 30.26 -4.08 -25.14
CA LEU A 304 30.70 -4.07 -23.74
C LEU A 304 30.29 -2.77 -23.03
N ILE A 305 30.49 -1.61 -23.67
CA ILE A 305 30.07 -0.32 -23.13
C ILE A 305 28.57 -0.30 -22.86
N ALA A 306 27.75 -0.72 -23.83
CA ALA A 306 26.30 -0.80 -23.68
C ALA A 306 25.91 -1.75 -22.54
N THR A 307 26.57 -2.92 -22.45
CA THR A 307 26.33 -3.91 -21.39
C THR A 307 26.64 -3.36 -20.00
N ILE A 308 27.77 -2.64 -19.83
CA ILE A 308 28.14 -2.06 -18.53
C ILE A 308 27.14 -0.98 -18.10
N ARG A 309 26.67 -0.15 -19.02
CA ARG A 309 25.60 0.83 -18.72
C ARG A 309 24.33 0.16 -18.24
N ARG A 310 23.90 -0.89 -18.92
CA ARG A 310 22.75 -1.72 -18.51
C ARG A 310 22.90 -2.25 -17.08
N ILE A 311 24.05 -2.84 -16.74
CA ILE A 311 24.31 -3.32 -15.36
C ILE A 311 24.11 -2.20 -14.32
N VAL A 312 24.57 -0.99 -14.60
CA VAL A 312 24.44 0.15 -13.67
C VAL A 312 22.97 0.57 -13.53
N GLU A 313 22.20 0.60 -14.62
CA GLU A 313 20.77 0.91 -14.63
C GLU A 313 19.98 -0.13 -13.83
N PHE A 314 20.19 -1.41 -14.10
CA PHE A 314 19.50 -2.50 -13.42
C PHE A 314 19.92 -2.71 -11.96
N ALA A 315 21.10 -2.25 -11.56
CA ALA A 315 21.49 -2.22 -10.15
C ALA A 315 20.59 -1.28 -9.31
N GLU A 316 20.09 -0.20 -9.90
CA GLU A 316 19.11 0.67 -9.23
C GLU A 316 17.72 -0.01 -9.16
N GLN A 317 17.28 -0.62 -10.26
CA GLN A 317 16.01 -1.35 -10.31
C GLN A 317 16.00 -2.53 -9.34
N PHE A 318 17.11 -3.27 -9.25
CA PHE A 318 17.31 -4.30 -8.23
C PHE A 318 17.07 -3.76 -6.82
N GLN A 319 17.62 -2.60 -6.50
CA GLN A 319 17.47 -2.00 -5.17
C GLN A 319 16.03 -1.53 -4.90
N ARG A 320 15.33 -0.97 -5.90
CA ARG A 320 13.92 -0.60 -5.78
C ARG A 320 13.03 -1.82 -5.55
N GLY A 321 13.22 -2.87 -6.35
CA GLY A 321 12.49 -4.13 -6.18
C GLY A 321 12.71 -4.76 -4.82
N MET A 322 13.97 -4.76 -4.31
CA MET A 322 14.27 -5.25 -2.97
C MET A 322 13.54 -4.46 -1.88
N THR A 323 13.46 -3.13 -2.01
CA THR A 323 12.69 -2.28 -1.09
C THR A 323 11.18 -2.58 -1.18
N GLY A 324 10.67 -2.84 -2.39
CA GLY A 324 9.27 -3.25 -2.59
C GLY A 324 8.96 -4.58 -1.90
N ILE A 325 9.85 -5.58 -2.04
CA ILE A 325 9.72 -6.89 -1.36
C ILE A 325 9.76 -6.69 0.17
N GLU A 326 10.64 -5.85 0.69
CA GLU A 326 10.73 -5.55 2.12
C GLU A 326 9.42 -4.97 2.66
N ARG A 327 8.87 -3.95 1.99
CA ARG A 327 7.59 -3.33 2.38
C ARG A 327 6.39 -4.26 2.24
N PHE A 328 6.39 -5.12 1.23
CA PHE A 328 5.40 -6.18 1.11
C PHE A 328 5.51 -7.17 2.27
N ALA A 329 6.73 -7.59 2.62
CA ALA A 329 6.98 -8.47 3.75
C ALA A 329 6.53 -7.84 5.08
N GLU A 330 6.74 -6.54 5.30
CA GLU A 330 6.24 -5.81 6.47
C GLU A 330 4.71 -5.94 6.61
N ILE A 331 3.96 -5.82 5.50
CA ILE A 331 2.50 -6.01 5.53
C ILE A 331 2.18 -7.44 5.92
N MET A 332 2.78 -8.42 5.23
CA MET A 332 2.48 -9.85 5.44
C MET A 332 2.92 -10.37 6.82
N ASP A 333 3.92 -9.74 7.44
CA ASP A 333 4.43 -10.08 8.77
C ASP A 333 3.64 -9.43 9.90
N THR A 334 2.81 -8.43 9.59
CA THR A 334 1.96 -7.80 10.59
C THR A 334 1.01 -8.86 11.17
N PRO A 335 1.09 -9.12 12.48
CA PRO A 335 0.28 -10.19 13.07
C PRO A 335 -1.20 -9.84 13.03
N VAL A 336 -2.03 -10.79 12.63
CA VAL A 336 -3.48 -10.69 12.80
C VAL A 336 -3.78 -10.95 14.29
N ALA A 337 -4.00 -9.87 15.04
CA ALA A 337 -4.20 -9.96 16.50
C ALA A 337 -5.55 -10.61 16.85
N ILE A 338 -6.59 -10.33 16.08
CA ILE A 338 -7.96 -10.81 16.33
C ILE A 338 -8.35 -11.80 15.24
N LYS A 339 -8.35 -13.08 15.59
CA LYS A 339 -8.71 -14.19 14.71
C LYS A 339 -9.61 -15.19 15.41
N ASP A 340 -10.28 -16.01 14.63
CA ASP A 340 -11.06 -17.12 15.16
C ASP A 340 -10.15 -18.11 15.90
N ALA A 341 -10.60 -18.59 17.06
CA ALA A 341 -9.94 -19.70 17.75
C ALA A 341 -10.00 -20.98 16.87
N PRO A 342 -9.04 -21.89 16.97
CA PRO A 342 -9.06 -23.12 16.16
C PRO A 342 -10.30 -23.97 16.36
N ASP A 343 -10.95 -23.85 17.52
CA ASP A 343 -12.16 -24.54 17.95
C ASP A 343 -13.40 -23.62 17.94
N ALA A 344 -13.32 -22.44 17.33
CA ALA A 344 -14.42 -21.50 17.26
C ALA A 344 -15.63 -22.09 16.52
N VAL A 345 -16.80 -21.96 17.13
CA VAL A 345 -18.08 -22.38 16.55
C VAL A 345 -18.93 -21.18 16.17
N PRO A 346 -19.87 -21.27 15.23
CA PRO A 346 -20.82 -20.19 14.99
C PRO A 346 -21.58 -19.83 16.27
N LEU A 347 -21.79 -18.53 16.52
CA LEU A 347 -22.64 -18.06 17.61
C LEU A 347 -24.04 -18.66 17.45
N GLN A 348 -24.52 -19.31 18.50
CA GLN A 348 -25.88 -19.87 18.50
C GLN A 348 -26.88 -18.73 18.58
N PRO A 349 -27.92 -18.70 17.74
CA PRO A 349 -28.94 -17.68 17.79
C PRO A 349 -29.56 -17.58 19.18
N GLY A 350 -29.68 -16.39 19.71
CA GLY A 350 -30.24 -16.12 21.01
C GLY A 350 -30.93 -14.75 21.06
N PRO A 351 -31.51 -14.39 22.21
CA PRO A 351 -32.25 -13.13 22.37
C PRO A 351 -31.33 -11.90 22.47
N GLY A 352 -30.00 -12.07 22.54
CA GLY A 352 -29.01 -10.99 22.56
C GLY A 352 -28.70 -10.48 23.98
N GLU A 353 -28.69 -11.34 25.01
CA GLU A 353 -28.17 -10.99 26.33
C GLU A 353 -26.65 -10.75 26.26
N ILE A 354 -26.13 -9.69 26.89
CA ILE A 354 -24.71 -9.39 26.91
C ILE A 354 -24.23 -9.33 28.36
N ARG A 355 -23.12 -10.02 28.65
CA ARG A 355 -22.52 -10.01 29.98
C ARG A 355 -21.02 -9.72 29.92
N PHE A 356 -20.60 -8.74 30.68
CA PHE A 356 -19.19 -8.43 30.94
C PHE A 356 -18.82 -9.02 32.31
N GLU A 357 -17.77 -9.81 32.37
CA GLU A 357 -17.27 -10.40 33.60
C GLU A 357 -15.83 -9.93 33.87
N LYS A 358 -15.68 -9.00 34.81
CA LYS A 358 -14.38 -8.43 35.26
C LYS A 358 -13.50 -7.98 34.09
N VAL A 359 -14.08 -7.25 33.13
CA VAL A 359 -13.41 -6.84 31.92
C VAL A 359 -12.47 -5.66 32.21
N CYS A 360 -11.18 -5.86 31.89
CA CYS A 360 -10.19 -4.80 31.81
C CYS A 360 -9.77 -4.62 30.36
N PHE A 361 -9.49 -3.38 29.99
CA PHE A 361 -8.98 -3.07 28.66
C PHE A 361 -7.94 -1.94 28.68
N GLU A 362 -6.88 -2.16 27.92
CA GLU A 362 -5.76 -1.24 27.72
C GLU A 362 -5.49 -1.16 26.22
N TYR A 363 -5.34 0.05 25.66
CA TYR A 363 -4.97 0.19 24.26
C TYR A 363 -3.53 -0.28 24.04
N PRO A 364 -3.26 -1.08 22.97
CA PRO A 364 -1.92 -1.62 22.71
C PRO A 364 -0.85 -0.56 22.44
N ASP A 365 -1.25 0.64 21.98
CA ASP A 365 -0.35 1.65 21.44
C ASP A 365 0.30 2.51 22.53
N ASP A 366 -0.47 2.92 23.52
CA ASP A 366 -0.06 3.86 24.58
C ASP A 366 -0.15 3.27 25.99
N HIS A 367 -0.56 2.00 26.08
CA HIS A 367 -0.79 1.29 27.35
C HIS A 367 -1.76 2.03 28.28
N ASN A 368 -2.65 2.85 27.69
CA ASN A 368 -3.65 3.57 28.44
C ASN A 368 -4.77 2.62 28.89
N LYS A 369 -4.89 2.42 30.20
CA LYS A 369 -5.95 1.61 30.79
C LYS A 369 -7.24 2.41 30.81
N VAL A 370 -8.24 1.92 30.10
CA VAL A 370 -9.52 2.61 29.90
C VAL A 370 -10.66 1.94 30.63
N LEU A 371 -10.62 0.61 30.79
CA LEU A 371 -11.63 -0.14 31.55
C LEU A 371 -10.98 -0.93 32.68
N HIS A 372 -11.54 -0.80 33.88
CA HIS A 372 -11.04 -1.40 35.12
C HIS A 372 -12.13 -2.28 35.73
N ASP A 373 -11.96 -3.61 35.67
CA ASP A 373 -12.80 -4.64 36.32
C ASP A 373 -14.32 -4.43 36.09
N VAL A 374 -14.68 -4.06 34.84
CA VAL A 374 -16.07 -3.77 34.49
C VAL A 374 -16.87 -5.07 34.47
N SER A 375 -17.89 -5.13 35.33
CA SER A 375 -18.87 -6.22 35.37
C SER A 375 -20.24 -5.64 35.10
N LEU A 376 -20.92 -6.13 34.05
CA LEU A 376 -22.17 -5.56 33.57
C LEU A 376 -23.02 -6.65 32.91
N ASP A 377 -24.27 -6.77 33.32
CA ASP A 377 -25.27 -7.63 32.69
C ASP A 377 -26.29 -6.76 31.93
N ILE A 378 -26.48 -7.00 30.64
CA ILE A 378 -27.47 -6.32 29.80
C ILE A 378 -28.48 -7.38 29.35
N ARG A 379 -29.72 -7.20 29.74
CA ARG A 379 -30.79 -8.15 29.47
C ARG A 379 -31.19 -8.14 28.00
N ALA A 380 -31.65 -9.25 27.50
CA ALA A 380 -32.22 -9.33 26.16
C ALA A 380 -33.35 -8.31 25.97
N GLY A 381 -33.28 -7.53 24.89
CA GLY A 381 -34.27 -6.48 24.57
C GLY A 381 -34.18 -5.21 25.42
N GLU A 382 -33.20 -5.10 26.34
CA GLU A 382 -32.98 -3.93 27.16
C GLU A 382 -32.37 -2.78 26.35
N ARG A 383 -32.84 -1.56 26.60
CA ARG A 383 -32.26 -0.32 26.06
C ARG A 383 -31.39 0.32 27.14
N LEU A 384 -30.08 0.21 26.95
CA LEU A 384 -29.06 0.74 27.85
C LEU A 384 -28.39 1.98 27.26
N ALA A 385 -28.37 3.07 28.02
CA ALA A 385 -27.63 4.27 27.65
C ALA A 385 -26.31 4.38 28.40
N LEU A 386 -25.25 4.74 27.67
CA LEU A 386 -23.91 5.01 28.22
C LEU A 386 -23.67 6.52 28.20
N VAL A 387 -23.44 7.11 29.37
CA VAL A 387 -23.13 8.53 29.54
C VAL A 387 -21.85 8.72 30.37
N GLY A 388 -21.26 9.89 30.34
CA GLY A 388 -20.04 10.21 31.09
C GLY A 388 -19.14 11.17 30.33
N ALA A 389 -18.04 11.57 30.96
CA ALA A 389 -17.06 12.48 30.36
C ALA A 389 -16.46 11.92 29.06
N SER A 390 -15.94 12.79 28.19
CA SER A 390 -15.15 12.37 27.02
C SER A 390 -13.91 11.61 27.51
N GLY A 391 -13.58 10.50 26.87
CA GLY A 391 -12.47 9.65 27.31
C GLY A 391 -12.82 8.58 28.36
N GLY A 392 -14.03 8.60 28.95
CA GLY A 392 -14.47 7.64 29.98
C GLY A 392 -14.73 6.20 29.52
N GLY A 393 -14.25 5.78 28.33
CA GLY A 393 -14.33 4.38 27.89
C GLY A 393 -15.64 3.94 27.23
N LYS A 394 -16.61 4.84 26.97
CA LYS A 394 -17.91 4.51 26.37
C LYS A 394 -17.80 3.82 25.02
N THR A 395 -17.09 4.44 24.07
CA THR A 395 -16.85 3.90 22.73
C THR A 395 -15.99 2.63 22.79
N THR A 396 -15.04 2.59 23.71
CA THR A 396 -14.19 1.40 23.94
C THR A 396 -15.05 0.20 24.38
N LEU A 397 -15.94 0.38 25.35
CA LEU A 397 -16.83 -0.68 25.83
C LEU A 397 -17.70 -1.22 24.68
N CYS A 398 -18.26 -0.34 23.85
CA CYS A 398 -19.05 -0.73 22.69
C CYS A 398 -18.22 -1.46 21.62
N ASN A 399 -16.96 -1.07 21.40
CA ASN A 399 -16.07 -1.69 20.39
C ASN A 399 -15.55 -3.07 20.82
N LEU A 400 -15.56 -3.40 22.10
CA LEU A 400 -15.19 -4.72 22.58
C LEU A 400 -16.24 -5.80 22.27
N ILE A 401 -17.53 -5.45 22.15
CA ILE A 401 -18.62 -6.39 21.88
C ILE A 401 -18.46 -7.06 20.51
N PRO A 402 -18.22 -6.33 19.38
CA PRO A 402 -17.97 -6.94 18.06
C PRO A 402 -16.54 -7.46 17.90
N ARG A 403 -15.75 -7.50 18.99
CA ARG A 403 -14.31 -7.84 18.97
C ARG A 403 -13.54 -7.02 17.92
N PHE A 404 -13.65 -5.68 17.97
CA PHE A 404 -12.74 -4.80 17.23
C PHE A 404 -11.41 -4.64 17.96
N TYR A 405 -11.43 -4.90 19.27
CA TYR A 405 -10.27 -5.03 20.16
C TYR A 405 -10.45 -6.25 21.04
N GLU A 406 -9.35 -6.81 21.53
CA GLU A 406 -9.36 -7.93 22.47
C GLU A 406 -9.26 -7.41 23.90
N VAL A 407 -10.01 -8.00 24.84
CA VAL A 407 -9.94 -7.62 26.25
C VAL A 407 -8.59 -7.99 26.85
N THR A 408 -8.03 -7.14 27.72
CA THR A 408 -6.76 -7.42 28.41
C THR A 408 -6.96 -8.51 29.47
N SER A 409 -8.09 -8.49 30.18
CA SER A 409 -8.48 -9.55 31.12
C SER A 409 -10.00 -9.59 31.27
N GLY A 410 -10.53 -10.64 31.86
CA GLY A 410 -11.96 -10.90 31.93
C GLY A 410 -12.51 -11.54 30.68
N ARG A 411 -13.83 -11.51 30.51
CA ARG A 411 -14.51 -12.04 29.31
C ARG A 411 -15.83 -11.34 29.04
N ILE A 412 -16.27 -11.41 27.79
CA ILE A 412 -17.57 -10.93 27.34
C ILE A 412 -18.35 -12.13 26.80
N LEU A 413 -19.58 -12.26 27.23
CA LEU A 413 -20.47 -13.33 26.83
C LEU A 413 -21.67 -12.72 26.08
N ILE A 414 -22.11 -13.38 25.02
CA ILE A 414 -23.38 -13.11 24.34
C ILE A 414 -24.21 -14.39 24.42
N ASP A 415 -25.41 -14.28 24.98
CA ASP A 415 -26.29 -15.43 25.25
C ASP A 415 -25.56 -16.60 25.93
N GLY A 416 -24.72 -16.26 26.94
CA GLY A 416 -23.89 -17.20 27.70
C GLY A 416 -22.65 -17.75 26.98
N GLN A 417 -22.41 -17.40 25.72
CA GLN A 417 -21.28 -17.85 24.91
C GLN A 417 -20.15 -16.82 24.92
N ASP A 418 -18.91 -17.24 25.26
CA ASP A 418 -17.74 -16.36 25.22
C ASP A 418 -17.43 -15.95 23.78
N ILE A 419 -17.38 -14.63 23.51
CA ILE A 419 -17.15 -14.08 22.17
C ILE A 419 -15.80 -14.50 21.57
N ARG A 420 -14.83 -14.96 22.38
CA ARG A 420 -13.55 -15.49 21.89
C ARG A 420 -13.63 -16.91 21.34
N ARG A 421 -14.69 -17.66 21.68
CA ARG A 421 -14.91 -19.04 21.24
C ARG A 421 -15.91 -19.16 20.09
N VAL A 422 -16.45 -18.03 19.62
CA VAL A 422 -17.31 -18.00 18.45
C VAL A 422 -16.61 -17.39 17.25
N THR A 423 -17.06 -17.74 16.04
CA THR A 423 -16.49 -17.17 14.82
C THR A 423 -16.81 -15.68 14.70
N LEU A 424 -15.86 -14.86 14.33
CA LEU A 424 -16.01 -13.40 14.15
C LEU A 424 -17.15 -13.07 13.17
N LYS A 425 -17.31 -13.90 12.14
CA LYS A 425 -18.36 -13.73 11.15
C LYS A 425 -19.75 -13.84 11.77
N SER A 426 -20.01 -14.91 12.54
CA SER A 426 -21.31 -15.11 13.19
C SER A 426 -21.57 -14.04 14.26
N LEU A 427 -20.57 -13.75 15.10
CA LEU A 427 -20.63 -12.69 16.10
C LEU A 427 -21.04 -11.34 15.49
N ARG A 428 -20.34 -10.93 14.43
CA ARG A 428 -20.60 -9.64 13.78
C ARG A 428 -21.87 -9.63 12.96
N GLN A 429 -22.40 -10.77 12.55
CA GLN A 429 -23.71 -10.87 11.90
C GLN A 429 -24.84 -10.48 12.84
N ASP A 430 -24.74 -10.83 14.11
CA ASP A 430 -25.78 -10.58 15.13
C ASP A 430 -25.67 -9.20 15.80
N ILE A 431 -24.71 -8.39 15.42
CA ILE A 431 -24.49 -7.03 15.95
C ILE A 431 -24.67 -6.00 14.84
N GLY A 432 -25.58 -5.05 15.03
CA GLY A 432 -25.75 -3.87 14.17
C GLY A 432 -25.12 -2.65 14.79
N ILE A 433 -24.35 -1.88 14.01
CA ILE A 433 -23.68 -0.67 14.50
C ILE A 433 -24.12 0.52 13.65
N VAL A 434 -24.60 1.58 14.29
CA VAL A 434 -24.81 2.89 13.67
C VAL A 434 -23.79 3.84 14.25
N GLN A 435 -22.81 4.22 13.46
CA GLN A 435 -21.70 5.08 13.87
C GLN A 435 -22.06 6.56 13.76
N GLN A 436 -21.37 7.41 14.50
CA GLN A 436 -21.46 8.86 14.43
C GLN A 436 -21.08 9.37 13.03
N ASP A 437 -19.91 9.00 12.55
CA ASP A 437 -19.43 9.32 11.21
C ASP A 437 -19.82 8.20 10.23
N VAL A 438 -20.87 8.45 9.47
CA VAL A 438 -21.36 7.47 8.49
C VAL A 438 -20.46 7.39 7.27
N TYR A 439 -19.89 6.22 7.05
CA TYR A 439 -19.16 5.92 5.82
C TYR A 439 -20.09 5.32 4.76
N LEU A 440 -20.15 5.97 3.59
CA LEU A 440 -20.81 5.44 2.40
C LEU A 440 -19.77 5.06 1.35
N PHE A 441 -19.88 3.86 0.83
CA PHE A 441 -19.03 3.39 -0.26
C PHE A 441 -19.41 4.08 -1.58
N SER A 442 -18.43 4.27 -2.44
CA SER A 442 -18.66 4.72 -3.80
C SER A 442 -19.56 3.72 -4.52
N GLY A 443 -20.74 4.18 -4.96
CA GLY A 443 -21.77 3.33 -5.54
C GLY A 443 -23.14 4.00 -5.49
N THR A 444 -24.19 3.23 -5.78
CA THR A 444 -25.57 3.73 -5.71
C THR A 444 -26.12 3.70 -4.28
N VAL A 445 -27.23 4.40 -4.04
CA VAL A 445 -27.97 4.32 -2.76
C VAL A 445 -28.38 2.87 -2.48
N ALA A 446 -28.91 2.16 -3.47
CA ALA A 446 -29.30 0.76 -3.33
C ALA A 446 -28.13 -0.13 -2.92
N GLN A 447 -26.96 0.00 -3.56
CA GLN A 447 -25.75 -0.76 -3.21
C GLN A 447 -25.30 -0.48 -1.78
N ASN A 448 -25.37 0.78 -1.36
CA ASN A 448 -25.02 1.16 0.00
C ASN A 448 -25.97 0.56 1.05
N ILE A 449 -27.28 0.47 0.79
CA ILE A 449 -28.23 -0.19 1.69
C ILE A 449 -28.02 -1.72 1.66
N ALA A 450 -27.84 -2.31 0.46
CA ALA A 450 -27.62 -3.75 0.27
C ALA A 450 -26.37 -4.28 0.98
N TYR A 451 -25.43 -3.41 1.35
CA TYR A 451 -24.25 -3.79 2.15
C TYR A 451 -24.61 -4.45 3.49
N GLY A 452 -25.80 -4.13 4.05
CA GLY A 452 -26.33 -4.78 5.26
C GLY A 452 -26.68 -6.25 5.06
N LYS A 453 -27.07 -6.67 3.85
CA LYS A 453 -27.42 -8.05 3.48
C LYS A 453 -27.04 -8.28 2.01
N PRO A 454 -25.85 -8.82 1.72
CA PRO A 454 -25.46 -9.16 0.36
C PRO A 454 -26.47 -10.08 -0.32
N GLY A 455 -26.87 -9.74 -1.54
CA GLY A 455 -27.89 -10.50 -2.28
C GLY A 455 -29.35 -10.13 -1.95
N ALA A 456 -29.58 -9.08 -1.16
CA ALA A 456 -30.93 -8.58 -0.89
C ALA A 456 -31.66 -8.17 -2.18
N THR A 457 -32.93 -8.46 -2.24
CA THR A 457 -33.83 -8.05 -3.34
C THR A 457 -34.10 -6.56 -3.30
N ARG A 458 -34.52 -5.98 -4.43
CA ARG A 458 -34.90 -4.57 -4.50
C ARG A 458 -36.01 -4.23 -3.52
N GLN A 459 -36.98 -5.13 -3.36
CA GLN A 459 -38.10 -4.95 -2.42
C GLN A 459 -37.61 -4.89 -0.97
N GLU A 460 -36.67 -5.75 -0.56
CA GLU A 460 -36.11 -5.73 0.79
C GLU A 460 -35.36 -4.42 1.05
N ILE A 461 -34.62 -3.93 0.04
CA ILE A 461 -33.87 -2.65 0.13
C ILE A 461 -34.85 -1.48 0.30
N GLU A 462 -35.93 -1.44 -0.48
CA GLU A 462 -36.96 -0.40 -0.40
C GLU A 462 -37.70 -0.44 0.92
N GLN A 463 -38.04 -1.63 1.42
CA GLN A 463 -38.65 -1.80 2.73
C GLN A 463 -37.72 -1.30 3.86
N ALA A 464 -36.44 -1.63 3.83
CA ALA A 464 -35.47 -1.16 4.80
C ALA A 464 -35.33 0.38 4.76
N ALA A 465 -35.28 0.96 3.56
CA ALA A 465 -35.26 2.41 3.38
C ALA A 465 -36.51 3.10 3.91
N ARG A 466 -37.68 2.48 3.73
CA ARG A 466 -38.97 2.97 4.26
C ARG A 466 -38.98 2.97 5.79
N LEU A 467 -38.54 1.88 6.41
CA LEU A 467 -38.42 1.76 7.86
C LEU A 467 -37.44 2.81 8.45
N ALA A 468 -36.36 3.08 7.75
CA ALA A 468 -35.38 4.10 8.12
C ALA A 468 -35.80 5.55 7.79
N GLY A 469 -37.02 5.77 7.29
CA GLY A 469 -37.48 7.10 6.86
C GLY A 469 -36.66 7.71 5.71
N ALA A 470 -35.99 6.87 4.92
CA ALA A 470 -35.11 7.29 3.84
C ALA A 470 -35.82 7.37 2.47
N GLU A 471 -36.89 6.62 2.26
CA GLU A 471 -37.59 6.47 0.98
C GLU A 471 -37.94 7.81 0.34
N LYS A 472 -38.53 8.75 1.13
CA LYS A 472 -38.98 10.05 0.61
C LYS A 472 -37.85 10.84 -0.05
N PHE A 473 -36.70 10.96 0.59
CA PHE A 473 -35.60 11.71 0.00
C PHE A 473 -34.93 10.94 -1.14
N ILE A 474 -34.86 9.59 -1.04
CA ILE A 474 -34.28 8.76 -2.10
C ILE A 474 -35.08 8.92 -3.40
N LEU A 475 -36.40 8.85 -3.34
CA LEU A 475 -37.27 9.04 -4.50
C LEU A 475 -37.23 10.47 -5.08
N ALA A 476 -36.82 11.46 -4.28
CA ALA A 476 -36.61 12.82 -4.73
C ALA A 476 -35.23 13.04 -5.42
N LEU A 477 -34.31 12.07 -5.32
CA LEU A 477 -33.06 12.10 -6.07
C LEU A 477 -33.32 11.83 -7.55
N LYS A 478 -32.43 12.34 -8.42
CA LYS A 478 -32.58 12.26 -9.88
C LYS A 478 -32.86 10.84 -10.39
N ASP A 479 -32.10 9.85 -9.87
CA ASP A 479 -32.19 8.46 -10.30
C ASP A 479 -32.70 7.55 -9.16
N GLY A 480 -33.34 8.12 -8.14
CA GLY A 480 -33.90 7.41 -7.00
C GLY A 480 -32.84 6.54 -6.29
N TYR A 481 -33.14 5.28 -6.09
CA TYR A 481 -32.23 4.30 -5.46
C TYR A 481 -30.96 4.02 -6.29
N ASP A 482 -30.97 4.29 -7.59
CA ASP A 482 -29.84 4.08 -8.49
C ASP A 482 -28.94 5.33 -8.59
N THR A 483 -29.27 6.38 -7.82
CA THR A 483 -28.44 7.58 -7.71
C THR A 483 -27.08 7.24 -7.13
N TYR A 484 -26.00 7.63 -7.84
CA TYR A 484 -24.62 7.47 -7.40
C TYR A 484 -24.25 8.52 -6.34
N VAL A 485 -23.88 8.08 -5.15
CA VAL A 485 -23.67 8.96 -3.98
C VAL A 485 -22.29 9.63 -3.95
N GLY A 486 -21.36 9.18 -4.79
CA GLY A 486 -19.99 9.68 -4.81
C GLY A 486 -19.12 9.12 -3.70
N GLU A 487 -17.86 9.58 -3.65
CA GLU A 487 -16.92 9.20 -2.61
C GLU A 487 -17.41 9.70 -1.24
N ARG A 488 -17.47 8.82 -0.25
CA ARG A 488 -17.98 9.09 1.11
C ARG A 488 -19.36 9.77 1.15
N GLY A 489 -20.15 9.63 0.08
CA GLY A 489 -21.49 10.22 0.02
C GLY A 489 -21.50 11.76 0.01
N VAL A 490 -20.50 12.39 -0.61
CA VAL A 490 -20.32 13.85 -0.62
C VAL A 490 -21.56 14.63 -1.12
N LYS A 491 -22.41 13.98 -1.90
CA LYS A 491 -23.64 14.58 -2.47
C LYS A 491 -24.86 14.55 -1.55
N LEU A 492 -24.73 13.94 -0.34
CA LEU A 492 -25.82 13.77 0.60
C LEU A 492 -25.58 14.57 1.87
N SER A 493 -26.68 15.09 2.48
CA SER A 493 -26.62 15.69 3.80
C SER A 493 -26.28 14.67 4.90
N GLY A 494 -25.81 15.13 6.06
CA GLY A 494 -25.51 14.27 7.21
C GLY A 494 -26.70 13.38 7.60
N GLY A 495 -27.92 13.96 7.70
CA GLY A 495 -29.14 13.22 8.01
C GLY A 495 -29.56 12.21 6.93
N GLN A 496 -29.25 12.48 5.66
CA GLN A 496 -29.50 11.52 4.57
C GLN A 496 -28.54 10.34 4.66
N LYS A 497 -27.24 10.59 4.91
CA LYS A 497 -26.23 9.53 5.14
C LYS A 497 -26.63 8.66 6.33
N GLN A 498 -27.04 9.28 7.44
CA GLN A 498 -27.44 8.57 8.65
C GLN A 498 -28.62 7.63 8.39
N ARG A 499 -29.65 8.10 7.68
CA ARG A 499 -30.82 7.26 7.33
C ARG A 499 -30.44 6.10 6.40
N ILE A 500 -29.47 6.26 5.51
CA ILE A 500 -28.93 5.14 4.71
C ILE A 500 -28.22 4.12 5.62
N ALA A 501 -27.41 4.58 6.59
CA ALA A 501 -26.77 3.69 7.55
C ALA A 501 -27.79 2.93 8.41
N ILE A 502 -28.84 3.60 8.86
CA ILE A 502 -29.95 2.97 9.59
C ILE A 502 -30.67 1.94 8.70
N ALA A 503 -30.89 2.24 7.41
CA ALA A 503 -31.47 1.29 6.47
C ALA A 503 -30.60 0.03 6.29
N ARG A 504 -29.25 0.16 6.28
CA ARG A 504 -28.34 -1.01 6.31
C ARG A 504 -28.62 -1.91 7.51
N VAL A 505 -28.80 -1.33 8.69
CA VAL A 505 -29.04 -2.10 9.92
C VAL A 505 -30.44 -2.71 9.95
N PHE A 506 -31.49 -2.01 9.45
CA PHE A 506 -32.80 -2.60 9.27
C PHE A 506 -32.76 -3.82 8.34
N LEU A 507 -32.04 -3.71 7.22
CA LEU A 507 -31.88 -4.80 6.25
C LEU A 507 -31.14 -6.01 6.85
N LYS A 508 -30.12 -5.75 7.69
CA LYS A 508 -29.35 -6.76 8.42
C LYS A 508 -30.18 -7.46 9.50
N ASN A 509 -31.06 -6.73 10.18
CA ASN A 509 -31.97 -7.19 11.23
C ASN A 509 -31.31 -7.95 12.39
N PRO A 510 -30.29 -7.40 13.06
CA PRO A 510 -29.56 -8.06 14.13
C PRO A 510 -30.32 -7.99 15.47
N PRO A 511 -30.12 -8.95 16.42
CA PRO A 511 -30.70 -8.90 17.77
C PRO A 511 -30.03 -7.86 18.68
N ILE A 512 -28.77 -7.47 18.42
CA ILE A 512 -28.00 -6.52 19.22
C ILE A 512 -27.72 -5.27 18.39
N LEU A 513 -27.90 -4.10 18.99
CA LEU A 513 -27.64 -2.80 18.39
C LEU A 513 -26.65 -1.98 19.23
N ILE A 514 -25.72 -1.34 18.55
CA ILE A 514 -24.81 -0.33 19.11
C ILE A 514 -25.05 0.97 18.34
N LEU A 515 -25.48 2.01 19.07
CA LEU A 515 -25.79 3.32 18.51
C LEU A 515 -24.79 4.33 19.10
N ASP A 516 -23.91 4.85 18.24
CA ASP A 516 -22.89 5.81 18.64
C ASP A 516 -23.26 7.21 18.11
N GLU A 517 -23.70 8.10 18.99
CA GLU A 517 -24.04 9.51 18.73
C GLU A 517 -24.80 9.80 17.40
N ALA A 518 -25.70 8.95 17.01
CA ALA A 518 -26.31 8.98 15.69
C ALA A 518 -27.07 10.28 15.31
N THR A 519 -27.12 11.30 16.21
CA THR A 519 -27.87 12.54 15.98
C THR A 519 -27.09 13.83 16.26
N SER A 520 -25.83 13.79 16.71
CA SER A 520 -25.10 14.95 17.27
C SER A 520 -24.80 16.07 16.25
N ALA A 521 -24.71 15.77 14.97
CA ALA A 521 -24.32 16.69 13.90
C ALA A 521 -25.47 17.03 12.92
N LEU A 522 -26.73 16.80 13.32
CA LEU A 522 -27.89 16.96 12.45
C LEU A 522 -28.67 18.26 12.75
N ASP A 523 -29.32 18.79 11.70
CA ASP A 523 -30.34 19.81 11.85
C ASP A 523 -31.59 19.26 12.55
N ASN A 524 -32.37 20.13 13.19
CA ASN A 524 -33.50 19.73 14.04
C ASN A 524 -34.53 18.81 13.32
N GLU A 525 -34.82 19.04 12.05
CA GLU A 525 -35.76 18.22 11.28
C GLU A 525 -35.19 16.81 11.02
N SER A 526 -33.92 16.75 10.59
CA SER A 526 -33.21 15.48 10.40
C SER A 526 -33.04 14.71 11.72
N GLU A 527 -32.78 15.39 12.83
CA GLU A 527 -32.66 14.79 14.16
C GLU A 527 -33.94 14.07 14.59
N ILE A 528 -35.11 14.72 14.41
CA ILE A 528 -36.41 14.12 14.73
C ILE A 528 -36.64 12.85 13.88
N LEU A 529 -36.41 12.93 12.57
CA LEU A 529 -36.62 11.81 11.66
C LEU A 529 -35.65 10.63 11.93
N VAL A 530 -34.39 10.94 12.19
CA VAL A 530 -33.38 9.93 12.55
C VAL A 530 -33.73 9.31 13.92
N GLY A 531 -34.09 10.13 14.92
CA GLY A 531 -34.50 9.65 16.24
C GLY A 531 -35.67 8.66 16.16
N GLN A 532 -36.74 9.01 15.43
CA GLN A 532 -37.88 8.11 15.20
C GLN A 532 -37.48 6.79 14.52
N SER A 533 -36.53 6.86 13.58
CA SER A 533 -36.04 5.66 12.88
C SER A 533 -35.20 4.78 13.80
N LEU A 534 -34.37 5.38 14.65
CA LEU A 534 -33.57 4.67 15.67
C LEU A 534 -34.45 4.02 16.73
N GLU A 535 -35.51 4.69 17.19
CA GLU A 535 -36.46 4.16 18.15
C GLU A 535 -37.17 2.92 17.58
N LYS A 536 -37.68 3.00 16.33
CA LYS A 536 -38.24 1.84 15.63
C LYS A 536 -37.21 0.72 15.48
N LEU A 537 -35.98 1.05 15.18
CA LEU A 537 -34.89 0.07 15.04
C LEU A 537 -34.58 -0.61 16.40
N ALA A 538 -34.58 0.12 17.50
CA ALA A 538 -34.28 -0.39 18.83
C ALA A 538 -35.38 -1.27 19.42
N HIS A 539 -36.62 -1.17 18.92
CA HIS A 539 -37.76 -1.90 19.48
C HIS A 539 -37.54 -3.42 19.38
N GLY A 540 -37.59 -4.09 20.55
CA GLY A 540 -37.42 -5.54 20.66
C GLY A 540 -36.01 -6.06 20.49
N ARG A 541 -35.01 -5.19 20.54
CA ARG A 541 -33.59 -5.53 20.40
C ARG A 541 -32.78 -5.02 21.61
N THR A 542 -31.75 -5.76 21.98
CA THR A 542 -30.77 -5.31 22.97
C THR A 542 -30.00 -4.14 22.41
N THR A 543 -30.11 -2.97 23.01
CA THR A 543 -29.58 -1.73 22.43
C THR A 543 -28.65 -1.04 23.41
N LEU A 544 -27.43 -0.78 22.98
CA LEU A 544 -26.46 0.08 23.69
C LEU A 544 -26.36 1.40 22.95
N THR A 545 -26.60 2.51 23.63
CA THR A 545 -26.52 3.85 23.03
C THR A 545 -25.49 4.70 23.77
N ILE A 546 -24.48 5.19 23.04
CA ILE A 546 -23.58 6.23 23.53
C ILE A 546 -24.28 7.57 23.32
N ALA A 547 -24.62 8.24 24.43
CA ALA A 547 -25.39 9.47 24.38
C ALA A 547 -24.57 10.69 24.79
N HIS A 548 -24.55 11.69 23.92
CA HIS A 548 -24.05 13.04 24.23
C HIS A 548 -25.20 14.01 24.54
N ARG A 549 -26.43 13.70 24.12
CA ARG A 549 -27.64 14.45 24.49
C ARG A 549 -28.48 13.62 25.47
N LEU A 550 -28.51 14.04 26.71
CA LEU A 550 -29.23 13.31 27.77
C LEU A 550 -30.75 13.28 27.56
N THR A 551 -31.30 14.26 26.84
CA THR A 551 -32.74 14.35 26.52
C THR A 551 -33.24 13.18 25.69
N THR A 552 -32.39 12.54 24.88
CA THR A 552 -32.76 11.41 23.99
C THR A 552 -32.84 10.08 24.73
N ILE A 553 -32.27 9.98 25.93
CA ILE A 553 -32.16 8.72 26.67
C ILE A 553 -33.02 8.66 27.94
N LYS A 554 -33.79 9.69 28.25
CA LYS A 554 -34.61 9.77 29.48
C LYS A 554 -35.58 8.58 29.64
N ASP A 555 -36.06 8.02 28.52
CA ASP A 555 -37.03 6.93 28.49
C ASP A 555 -36.36 5.56 28.28
N TYR A 556 -35.04 5.45 28.49
CA TYR A 556 -34.29 4.20 28.44
C TYR A 556 -34.52 3.37 29.70
N ASP A 557 -34.45 2.04 29.57
CA ASP A 557 -34.70 1.12 30.66
C ASP A 557 -33.64 1.27 31.76
N ARG A 558 -32.38 1.58 31.35
CA ARG A 558 -31.25 1.79 32.26
C ARG A 558 -30.22 2.74 31.64
N ILE A 559 -29.61 3.55 32.52
CA ILE A 559 -28.54 4.49 32.18
C ILE A 559 -27.33 4.14 33.04
N LEU A 560 -26.17 4.00 32.42
CA LEU A 560 -24.89 3.81 33.05
C LEU A 560 -24.06 5.09 32.91
N VAL A 561 -23.51 5.55 33.99
CA VAL A 561 -22.54 6.65 34.03
C VAL A 561 -21.14 6.05 34.13
N LEU A 562 -20.33 6.24 33.11
CA LEU A 562 -18.94 5.81 33.08
C LEU A 562 -18.02 6.96 33.49
N GLY A 563 -17.14 6.68 34.45
CA GLY A 563 -16.06 7.55 34.92
C GLY A 563 -14.68 6.91 34.63
N GLU A 564 -13.63 7.53 35.15
CA GLU A 564 -12.25 7.05 34.94
C GLU A 564 -11.99 5.65 35.54
N GLU A 565 -12.67 5.29 36.61
CA GLU A 565 -12.50 4.00 37.29
C GLU A 565 -13.55 2.94 36.91
N GLY A 566 -14.40 3.20 35.89
CA GLY A 566 -15.44 2.28 35.44
C GLY A 566 -16.86 2.81 35.63
N ILE A 567 -17.82 1.95 36.05
CA ILE A 567 -19.23 2.31 36.24
C ILE A 567 -19.36 3.05 37.60
N VAL A 568 -19.73 4.34 37.51
CA VAL A 568 -19.86 5.22 38.72
C VAL A 568 -21.31 5.23 39.23
N GLU A 569 -22.28 5.28 38.31
CA GLU A 569 -23.71 5.30 38.65
C GLU A 569 -24.49 4.45 37.68
N GLU A 570 -25.57 3.85 38.19
CA GLU A 570 -26.49 3.02 37.42
C GLU A 570 -27.92 3.23 37.93
N GLY A 571 -28.88 3.30 37.00
CA GLY A 571 -30.30 3.43 37.34
C GLY A 571 -31.15 3.98 36.22
N THR A 572 -32.42 4.18 36.43
CA THR A 572 -33.31 4.92 35.53
C THR A 572 -33.07 6.42 35.65
N HIS A 573 -33.51 7.20 34.68
CA HIS A 573 -33.44 8.67 34.68
C HIS A 573 -33.93 9.26 36.02
N ALA A 574 -35.11 8.86 36.51
CA ALA A 574 -35.68 9.35 37.74
C ALA A 574 -34.82 8.98 38.97
N GLN A 575 -34.31 7.76 39.05
CA GLN A 575 -33.47 7.30 40.14
C GLN A 575 -32.13 8.06 40.19
N LEU A 576 -31.50 8.29 39.04
CA LEU A 576 -30.23 8.99 38.95
C LEU A 576 -30.38 10.49 39.26
N LEU A 577 -31.49 11.13 38.88
CA LEU A 577 -31.78 12.50 39.27
C LEU A 577 -31.98 12.61 40.79
N ALA A 578 -32.67 11.64 41.40
CA ALA A 578 -32.88 11.63 42.86
C ALA A 578 -31.58 11.42 43.67
N LYS A 579 -30.59 10.70 43.10
CA LYS A 579 -29.26 10.51 43.71
C LYS A 579 -28.42 11.81 43.80
N GLN A 580 -28.73 12.84 42.98
CA GLN A 580 -28.00 14.10 42.86
C GLN A 580 -26.49 13.92 42.62
N GLY A 581 -26.08 12.86 41.98
CA GLY A 581 -24.69 12.50 41.69
C GLY A 581 -24.16 13.04 40.38
N VAL A 582 -23.28 12.27 39.72
CA VAL A 582 -22.64 12.65 38.44
C VAL A 582 -23.68 12.85 37.32
N TYR A 583 -24.67 11.95 37.22
CA TYR A 583 -25.75 12.09 36.25
C TYR A 583 -26.55 13.38 36.43
N TYR A 584 -26.90 13.72 37.67
CA TYR A 584 -27.63 14.95 37.98
C TYR A 584 -26.85 16.20 37.54
N ARG A 585 -25.55 16.22 37.79
CA ARG A 585 -24.66 17.33 37.35
C ARG A 585 -24.60 17.42 35.82
N LEU A 586 -24.43 16.30 35.14
CA LEU A 586 -24.44 16.24 33.66
C LEU A 586 -25.78 16.73 33.10
N TRP A 587 -26.90 16.35 33.70
CA TRP A 587 -28.23 16.76 33.24
C TRP A 587 -28.45 18.27 33.39
N ASN A 588 -28.05 18.83 34.50
CA ASN A 588 -28.23 20.25 34.80
C ASN A 588 -27.07 21.14 34.29
N GLN A 589 -26.11 20.57 33.52
CA GLN A 589 -24.93 21.28 33.03
C GLN A 589 -24.13 21.99 34.12
N LEU A 590 -24.07 21.44 35.34
CA LEU A 590 -23.30 21.97 36.42
C LEU A 590 -21.81 21.62 36.27
N PRO A 591 -20.88 22.52 36.65
CA PRO A 591 -19.46 22.24 36.60
C PRO A 591 -19.08 21.02 37.45
N ALA A 592 -18.03 20.29 37.03
CA ALA A 592 -17.46 19.24 37.87
C ALA A 592 -16.98 19.86 39.20
N GLU A 593 -17.26 19.19 40.32
CA GLU A 593 -16.60 19.58 41.58
C GLU A 593 -15.12 19.21 41.44
N ASP A 594 -14.23 20.22 41.50
CA ASP A 594 -12.81 19.99 41.67
C ASP A 594 -12.61 19.10 42.88
N GLY A 595 -12.15 17.88 42.67
CA GLY A 595 -11.93 16.90 43.73
C GLY A 595 -10.99 17.46 44.79
N LYS A 596 -11.47 17.52 46.03
CA LYS A 596 -10.62 17.64 47.21
C LYS A 596 -9.91 16.34 47.49
#